data_b26ad38af828d329e5415fa8f6668ad8
#
_entry.id   b26ad38af828d329e5415fa8f6668ad8
#
_cell.length_a   1.000
_cell.length_b   1.000
_cell.length_c   1.000
_cell.angle_alpha   90.00
_cell.angle_beta   90.00
_cell.angle_gamma   90.00
#
_symmetry.space_group_name_H-M   'P 1'
#
loop_
_entity.id
_entity.type
_entity.pdbx_description
1 polymer ?
#
loop_
_entity_poly.entity_id
_entity_poly.type
_entity_poly.pdbx_seq_one_letter_code
_entity_poly.pdbx_strand_id
1 'polypeptide(L)' 'MLDNMLDKLKEILGKVLPDIDMSVVTEETRLKEDLGFDSLAMMMMAMELEDAFNFKFTELVKFETVGDVCGYLECRI' A
#
# COMPACT_ATOMS: atom_id res chain seq x y z
N MET A 1 -8.19 -14.18 6.50
CA MET A 1 -7.22 -14.66 5.54
C MET A 1 -6.23 -13.58 5.19
N LEU A 2 -5.01 -13.81 5.58
CA LEU A 2 -3.97 -12.82 5.47
C LEU A 2 -3.63 -12.48 4.02
N ASP A 3 -3.74 -13.48 3.15
CA ASP A 3 -3.39 -13.30 1.74
C ASP A 3 -4.28 -12.29 1.02
N ASN A 4 -5.53 -12.15 1.47
CA ASN A 4 -6.46 -11.25 0.82
C ASN A 4 -6.06 -9.77 0.96
N MET A 5 -5.50 -9.39 2.10
CA MET A 5 -5.08 -8.01 2.30
C MET A 5 -3.90 -7.67 1.39
N LEU A 6 -2.93 -8.56 1.30
CA LEU A 6 -1.78 -8.34 0.44
C LEU A 6 -2.20 -8.28 -1.03
N ASP A 7 -3.09 -9.17 -1.44
CA ASP A 7 -3.58 -9.17 -2.83
C ASP A 7 -4.31 -7.88 -3.18
N LYS A 8 -5.17 -7.42 -2.28
CA LYS A 8 -5.89 -6.16 -2.49
C LYS A 8 -4.92 -4.98 -2.55
N LEU A 9 -3.93 -4.98 -1.68
CA LEU A 9 -2.94 -3.93 -1.68
C LEU A 9 -2.12 -3.94 -2.96
N LYS A 10 -1.77 -5.12 -3.46
CA LYS A 10 -1.06 -5.22 -4.74
C LYS A 10 -1.86 -4.64 -5.90
N GLU A 11 -3.18 -4.86 -5.91
CA GLU A 11 -4.03 -4.27 -6.93
C GLU A 11 -3.96 -2.75 -6.89
N ILE A 12 -4.02 -2.20 -5.69
CA ILE A 12 -3.95 -0.75 -5.49
C ILE A 12 -2.59 -0.21 -5.90
N LEU A 13 -1.52 -0.88 -5.49
CA LEU A 13 -0.17 -0.49 -5.86
C LEU A 13 0.03 -0.55 -7.37
N GLY A 14 -0.58 -1.52 -8.03
CA GLY A 14 -0.52 -1.63 -9.47
C GLY A 14 -1.19 -0.47 -10.20
N LYS A 15 -2.20 0.14 -9.59
CA LYS A 15 -2.82 1.34 -10.13
C LYS A 15 -1.92 2.57 -9.99
N VAL A 16 -1.22 2.65 -8.87
CA VAL A 16 -0.31 3.76 -8.58
C VAL A 16 0.99 3.63 -9.37
N LEU A 17 1.49 2.40 -9.48
CA LEU A 17 2.74 2.11 -10.17
C LEU A 17 2.52 1.01 -11.21
N PRO A 18 1.93 1.35 -12.37
CA PRO A 18 1.60 0.33 -13.37
C PRO A 18 2.79 -0.35 -14.03
N ASP A 19 3.98 0.25 -13.91
CA ASP A 19 5.19 -0.31 -14.52
C ASP A 19 5.88 -1.33 -13.63
N ILE A 20 5.42 -1.50 -12.39
CA ILE A 20 6.04 -2.43 -11.45
C ILE A 20 5.38 -3.80 -11.58
N ASP A 21 6.21 -4.84 -11.59
CA ASP A 21 5.71 -6.21 -11.58
C ASP A 21 5.26 -6.59 -10.16
N MET A 22 3.97 -6.65 -9.97
CA MET A 22 3.41 -6.93 -8.64
C MET A 22 3.66 -8.36 -8.18
N SER A 23 4.02 -9.26 -9.08
CA SER A 23 4.30 -10.65 -8.70
C SER A 23 5.53 -10.79 -7.81
N VAL A 24 6.44 -9.82 -7.85
CA VAL A 24 7.65 -9.84 -7.01
C VAL A 24 7.46 -9.07 -5.70
N VAL A 25 6.33 -8.44 -5.51
CA VAL A 25 6.05 -7.64 -4.32
C VAL A 25 5.64 -8.56 -3.18
N THR A 26 6.26 -8.36 -2.02
CA THR A 26 5.96 -9.10 -0.80
C THR A 26 5.76 -8.10 0.34
N GLU A 27 5.43 -8.62 1.52
CA GLU A 27 5.29 -7.75 2.69
C GLU A 27 6.62 -7.10 3.09
N GLU A 28 7.73 -7.71 2.72
CA GLU A 28 9.06 -7.17 3.02
C GLU A 28 9.51 -6.12 2.01
N THR A 29 8.81 -5.98 0.89
CA THR A 29 9.15 -5.00 -0.13
C THR A 29 9.08 -3.59 0.45
N ARG A 30 10.15 -2.82 0.23
CA ARG A 30 10.21 -1.44 0.72
C ARG A 30 9.62 -0.50 -0.30
N LEU A 31 8.68 0.33 0.14
CA LEU A 31 7.95 1.21 -0.76
C LEU A 31 8.89 2.21 -1.43
N LYS A 32 9.71 2.88 -0.63
CA LYS A 32 10.58 3.92 -1.17
C LYS A 32 11.78 3.35 -1.91
N GLU A 33 12.44 2.37 -1.32
CA GLU A 33 13.69 1.86 -1.87
C GLU A 33 13.48 0.85 -2.99
N ASP A 34 12.50 -0.03 -2.84
CA ASP A 34 12.28 -1.10 -3.81
C ASP A 34 11.28 -0.71 -4.89
N LEU A 35 10.26 0.06 -4.56
CA LEU A 35 9.23 0.46 -5.50
C LEU A 35 9.37 1.89 -5.99
N GLY A 36 10.26 2.66 -5.40
CA GLY A 36 10.51 4.03 -5.84
C GLY A 36 9.40 5.00 -5.49
N PHE A 37 8.67 4.75 -4.42
CA PHE A 37 7.61 5.67 -3.98
C PHE A 37 8.20 7.01 -3.57
N ASP A 38 7.64 8.06 -4.13
CA ASP A 38 7.92 9.43 -3.68
C ASP A 38 6.70 9.95 -2.92
N SER A 39 6.74 11.22 -2.53
CA SER A 39 5.65 11.81 -1.77
C SER A 39 4.32 11.77 -2.54
N LEU A 40 4.37 12.01 -3.84
CA LEU A 40 3.17 11.99 -4.66
C LEU A 40 2.58 10.58 -4.74
N ALA A 41 3.43 9.58 -4.95
CA ALA A 41 2.97 8.20 -5.03
C ALA A 41 2.36 7.75 -3.70
N MET A 42 2.96 8.17 -2.58
CA MET A 42 2.41 7.85 -1.26
C MET A 42 1.03 8.48 -1.06
N MET A 43 0.85 9.72 -1.50
CA MET A 43 -0.45 10.37 -1.43
C MET A 43 -1.48 9.67 -2.30
N MET A 44 -1.09 9.28 -3.51
CA MET A 44 -1.97 8.57 -4.41
C MET A 44 -2.39 7.22 -3.82
N MET A 45 -1.45 6.50 -3.23
CA MET A 45 -1.75 5.24 -2.55
C MET A 45 -2.72 5.47 -1.40
N ALA A 46 -2.48 6.49 -0.60
CA ALA A 46 -3.36 6.79 0.54
C ALA A 46 -4.78 7.07 0.08
N MET A 47 -4.95 7.85 -0.97
CA MET A 47 -6.27 8.15 -1.51
C MET A 47 -6.98 6.90 -2.02
N GLU A 48 -6.25 6.04 -2.72
CA GLU A 48 -6.81 4.78 -3.21
C GLU A 48 -7.21 3.86 -2.06
N LEU A 49 -6.41 3.82 -1.00
CA LEU A 49 -6.71 3.01 0.17
C LEU A 49 -7.96 3.50 0.88
N GLU A 50 -8.09 4.81 1.03
CA GLU A 50 -9.28 5.38 1.65
C GLU A 50 -10.55 5.02 0.89
N ASP A 51 -10.47 5.07 -0.43
CA ASP A 51 -11.60 4.77 -1.28
C ASP A 51 -11.90 3.27 -1.28
N ALA A 52 -10.88 2.45 -1.40
CA ALA A 52 -11.04 1.00 -1.51
C ALA A 52 -11.56 0.35 -0.22
N PHE A 53 -11.13 0.85 0.93
CA PHE A 53 -11.46 0.27 2.22
C PHE A 53 -12.44 1.12 3.04
N ASN A 54 -12.91 2.20 2.46
CA ASN A 54 -13.95 3.04 3.04
C ASN A 54 -13.59 3.56 4.43
N PHE A 55 -12.39 4.16 4.55
CA PHE A 55 -11.95 4.79 5.78
C PHE A 55 -11.16 6.05 5.43
N LYS A 56 -10.73 6.80 6.43
CA LYS A 56 -9.91 7.98 6.21
C LYS A 56 -8.71 7.97 7.13
N PHE A 57 -7.57 8.37 6.58
CA PHE A 57 -6.38 8.58 7.39
C PHE A 57 -6.59 9.84 8.24
N THR A 58 -6.48 9.69 9.54
CA THR A 58 -6.66 10.80 10.47
C THR A 58 -5.32 11.36 10.96
N GLU A 59 -4.24 10.75 10.56
CA GLU A 59 -2.91 11.16 10.96
C GLU A 59 -1.93 10.87 9.83
N LEU A 60 -0.79 11.54 9.87
CA LEU A 60 0.27 11.30 8.90
C LEU A 60 1.03 10.05 9.30
N VAL A 61 0.90 9.01 8.50
CA VAL A 61 1.53 7.73 8.76
C VAL A 61 2.63 7.50 7.74
N LYS A 62 3.80 7.09 8.22
CA LYS A 62 4.92 6.75 7.36
C LYS A 62 5.03 5.23 7.27
N PHE A 63 4.96 4.73 6.07
CA PHE A 63 5.11 3.30 5.82
C PHE A 63 6.47 3.07 5.16
N GLU A 64 7.20 2.10 5.65
CA GLU A 64 8.47 1.71 5.05
C GLU A 64 8.31 0.53 4.12
N THR A 65 7.50 -0.45 4.52
CA THR A 65 7.30 -1.67 3.76
C THR A 65 5.83 -1.88 3.42
N VAL A 66 5.60 -2.79 2.49
CA VAL A 66 4.24 -3.21 2.15
C VAL A 66 3.56 -3.83 3.37
N GLY A 67 4.31 -4.58 4.18
CA GLY A 67 3.79 -5.16 5.41
C GLY A 67 3.31 -4.12 6.41
N ASP A 68 3.98 -2.98 6.47
CA ASP A 68 3.55 -1.88 7.34
C ASP A 68 2.16 -1.39 6.94
N VAL A 69 1.92 -1.27 5.65
CA VAL A 69 0.61 -0.85 5.14
C VAL A 69 -0.45 -1.90 5.45
N CYS A 70 -0.14 -3.17 5.21
CA CYS A 70 -1.05 -4.27 5.52
C CYS A 70 -1.43 -4.29 6.99
N GLY A 71 -0.45 -4.16 7.87
CA GLY A 71 -0.68 -4.16 9.31
C GLY A 71 -1.57 -2.99 9.74
N TYR A 72 -1.32 -1.82 9.18
CA TYR A 72 -2.15 -0.64 9.48
C TYR A 72 -3.60 -0.87 9.07
N LEU A 73 -3.80 -1.39 7.86
CA LEU A 73 -5.15 -1.63 7.35
C LEU A 73 -5.88 -2.71 8.15
N GLU A 74 -5.19 -3.75 8.53
CA GLU A 74 -5.79 -4.83 9.32
C GLU A 74 -6.29 -4.34 10.67
N CYS A 75 -5.66 -3.31 11.21
CA CYS A 75 -6.10 -2.71 12.47
C CYS A 75 -7.30 -1.77 12.30
N ARG A 76 -7.56 -1.31 11.08
CA ARG A 76 -8.59 -0.29 10.82
C ARG A 76 -9.87 -0.84 10.21
N ILE A 77 -9.82 -2.04 9.67
CA ILE A 77 -11.00 -2.61 8.99
C ILE A 77 -11.40 -4.00 9.53
#